data_b55b8472c61423b06a3f8bcd05932d23
#
_entry.id   b55b8472c61423b06a3f8bcd05932d23
#
_cell.length_a   1.000
_cell.length_b   1.000
_cell.length_c   1.000
_cell.angle_alpha   90.00
_cell.angle_beta   90.00
_cell.angle_gamma   90.00
#
_symmetry.space_group_name_H-M   'P 1'
#
loop_
_entity.id
_entity.type
_entity.pdbx_description
1 polymer ?
#
loop_
_entity_poly.entity_id
_entity_poly.type
_entity_poly.pdbx_seq_one_letter_code
_entity_poly.pdbx_strand_id
1 'polypeptide(L)'
;MFTGGVSHARTLSSCPLGSRAHVASRSIDDDCSFDCDGVIWKGDKLIEGVPETLDFLREQGKQLFFVTNNSTKSRAGYLKKFTSLGLNISSEEIYSSSYAAAAYLEATNFPSDKKVYVVGDVGIEEELDLLNINHIGGPSDADKKVELTPGTFMEHDKDVAAVVVGFDRNINYHKIQYATLCIRENPGCEFIATNLDAVTHLTDAQEWAGNGAMVGAIKGSTKREPTVVGKPADFMLRNIAEKGNLQMNQICMVGDRLDTDILFGKNAGLTTALVLSGVTDEETLLSPDNDIHPDYYMPCLPELLECKAVNV
;
A
#
# COMPACT_ATOMS: atom_id res chain seq x y z
N MET A 1 4.74 -3.75 -55.93
CA MET A 1 4.94 -2.80 -54.85
C MET A 1 4.42 -3.41 -53.57
N PHE A 2 5.30 -4.01 -52.79
CA PHE A 2 5.00 -4.57 -51.50
C PHE A 2 5.55 -3.61 -50.46
N THR A 3 4.68 -2.96 -49.71
CA THR A 3 5.05 -2.15 -48.54
C THR A 3 5.14 -3.07 -47.34
N GLY A 4 6.36 -3.33 -46.92
CA GLY A 4 6.63 -4.10 -45.72
C GLY A 4 6.25 -3.29 -44.48
N GLY A 5 5.35 -3.85 -43.67
CA GLY A 5 5.09 -3.37 -42.31
C GLY A 5 6.28 -3.71 -41.42
N VAL A 6 6.94 -2.71 -40.90
CA VAL A 6 7.99 -2.89 -39.88
C VAL A 6 7.28 -3.14 -38.55
N SER A 7 7.28 -4.39 -38.13
CA SER A 7 6.92 -4.77 -36.76
C SER A 7 7.95 -4.18 -35.81
N HIS A 8 7.55 -3.20 -34.99
CA HIS A 8 8.38 -2.72 -33.88
C HIS A 8 8.29 -3.74 -32.75
N ALA A 9 9.24 -4.64 -32.71
CA ALA A 9 9.50 -5.40 -31.48
C ALA A 9 9.93 -4.39 -30.41
N ARG A 10 9.04 -4.12 -29.45
CA ARG A 10 9.38 -3.32 -28.27
C ARG A 10 10.13 -4.23 -27.30
N THR A 11 11.41 -3.99 -27.16
CA THR A 11 12.26 -4.67 -26.18
C THR A 11 11.98 -4.08 -24.81
N LEU A 12 11.83 -4.94 -23.79
CA LEU A 12 11.92 -4.56 -22.39
C LEU A 12 13.27 -3.86 -22.18
N SER A 13 13.27 -2.61 -21.73
CA SER A 13 14.48 -1.86 -21.51
C SER A 13 14.96 -2.02 -20.06
N SER A 14 16.25 -2.29 -19.91
CA SER A 14 16.91 -2.39 -18.61
C SER A 14 17.44 -1.04 -18.17
N CYS A 15 17.52 -0.82 -16.87
CA CYS A 15 18.12 0.37 -16.28
C CYS A 15 19.60 0.53 -16.68
N PRO A 16 20.11 1.73 -17.06
CA PRO A 16 21.44 1.94 -17.66
C PRO A 16 22.62 1.84 -16.70
N LEU A 17 22.44 1.49 -15.45
CA LEU A 17 23.54 1.37 -14.48
C LEU A 17 24.07 -0.07 -14.39
N GLY A 18 24.94 -0.41 -15.33
CA GLY A 18 25.83 -1.59 -15.27
C GLY A 18 25.24 -2.85 -15.87
N SER A 19 25.59 -3.12 -17.13
CA SER A 19 25.70 -4.44 -17.82
C SER A 19 24.89 -5.65 -17.30
N ARG A 20 23.59 -5.52 -17.04
CA ARG A 20 22.66 -6.64 -16.87
C ARG A 20 21.30 -6.31 -17.46
N ALA A 21 21.30 -6.08 -18.76
CA ALA A 21 20.08 -6.06 -19.55
C ALA A 21 19.85 -7.45 -20.09
N HIS A 22 18.87 -8.16 -19.61
CA HIS A 22 18.10 -9.16 -20.34
C HIS A 22 17.02 -9.75 -19.42
N VAL A 23 15.83 -9.16 -19.44
CA VAL A 23 14.63 -9.79 -18.85
C VAL A 23 14.04 -10.84 -19.79
N ALA A 24 14.51 -10.92 -21.03
CA ALA A 24 13.95 -11.80 -22.05
C ALA A 24 14.20 -13.29 -21.84
N SER A 25 14.87 -13.76 -20.78
CA SER A 25 15.18 -15.18 -20.62
C SER A 25 15.15 -15.74 -19.20
N ARG A 26 14.80 -14.94 -18.20
CA ARG A 26 14.46 -15.52 -16.90
C ARG A 26 12.95 -15.51 -16.75
N SER A 27 12.38 -16.72 -16.70
CA SER A 27 11.05 -16.94 -16.16
C SER A 27 10.91 -16.10 -14.89
N ILE A 28 9.74 -15.49 -14.68
CA ILE A 28 9.40 -14.98 -13.36
C ILE A 28 9.29 -16.19 -12.47
N ASP A 29 10.42 -16.60 -11.88
CA ASP A 29 10.46 -17.77 -10.99
C ASP A 29 9.90 -17.42 -9.62
N ASP A 30 9.72 -16.12 -9.35
CA ASP A 30 9.25 -15.58 -8.08
C ASP A 30 7.72 -15.50 -8.03
N ASP A 31 7.15 -15.63 -6.83
CA ASP A 31 5.77 -15.26 -6.54
C ASP A 31 5.61 -13.74 -6.61
N CYS A 32 4.42 -13.25 -6.93
CA CYS A 32 4.25 -11.85 -7.30
C CYS A 32 3.45 -11.07 -6.25
N SER A 33 4.04 -9.96 -5.80
CA SER A 33 3.36 -8.94 -5.00
C SER A 33 3.13 -7.70 -5.85
N PHE A 34 1.88 -7.26 -5.99
CA PHE A 34 1.48 -6.15 -6.85
C PHE A 34 0.96 -4.99 -6.03
N ASP A 35 1.39 -3.77 -6.34
CA ASP A 35 0.54 -2.63 -6.00
C ASP A 35 -0.77 -2.68 -6.79
N CYS A 36 -1.76 -1.93 -6.34
CA CYS A 36 -3.09 -1.96 -6.96
C CYS A 36 -3.28 -0.78 -7.92
N ASP A 37 -3.15 0.45 -7.41
CA ASP A 37 -3.38 1.65 -8.19
C ASP A 37 -2.18 1.91 -9.12
N GLY A 38 -2.42 2.12 -10.42
CA GLY A 38 -1.36 2.26 -11.41
C GLY A 38 -0.80 0.95 -11.97
N VAL A 39 -1.03 -0.18 -11.30
CA VAL A 39 -0.58 -1.52 -11.71
C VAL A 39 -1.73 -2.39 -12.19
N ILE A 40 -2.79 -2.52 -11.40
CA ILE A 40 -3.99 -3.32 -11.72
C ILE A 40 -5.08 -2.45 -12.33
N TRP A 41 -5.27 -1.24 -11.80
CA TRP A 41 -6.27 -0.29 -12.27
C TRP A 41 -5.77 1.16 -12.17
N LYS A 42 -6.48 2.07 -12.86
CA LYS A 42 -6.40 3.53 -12.68
C LYS A 42 -7.76 4.05 -12.26
N GLY A 43 -7.87 4.54 -11.03
CA GLY A 43 -9.16 4.90 -10.43
C GLY A 43 -10.10 3.68 -10.41
N ASP A 44 -11.20 3.75 -11.17
CA ASP A 44 -12.17 2.65 -11.26
C ASP A 44 -12.08 1.86 -12.59
N LYS A 45 -11.02 2.03 -13.35
CA LYS A 45 -10.83 1.35 -14.64
C LYS A 45 -9.68 0.36 -14.55
N LEU A 46 -9.99 -0.90 -14.86
CA LEU A 46 -8.99 -1.95 -15.01
C LEU A 46 -8.02 -1.62 -16.16
N ILE A 47 -6.74 -1.88 -15.97
CA ILE A 47 -5.75 -1.78 -17.05
C ILE A 47 -5.95 -2.98 -17.98
N GLU A 48 -6.08 -2.70 -19.28
CA GLU A 48 -6.31 -3.73 -20.32
C GLU A 48 -5.18 -4.76 -20.31
N GLY A 49 -5.53 -6.06 -20.38
CA GLY A 49 -4.59 -7.18 -20.37
C GLY A 49 -4.18 -7.66 -18.96
N VAL A 50 -4.56 -6.97 -17.91
CA VAL A 50 -4.25 -7.39 -16.53
C VAL A 50 -4.92 -8.72 -16.18
N PRO A 51 -6.23 -8.98 -16.48
CA PRO A 51 -6.85 -10.25 -16.16
C PRO A 51 -6.08 -11.43 -16.77
N GLU A 52 -5.74 -11.33 -18.04
CA GLU A 52 -5.01 -12.36 -18.79
C GLU A 52 -3.60 -12.58 -18.20
N THR A 53 -2.98 -11.51 -17.70
CA THR A 53 -1.65 -11.59 -17.05
C THR A 53 -1.74 -12.31 -15.71
N LEU A 54 -2.74 -12.00 -14.89
CA LEU A 54 -2.94 -12.65 -13.60
C LEU A 54 -3.28 -14.14 -13.77
N ASP A 55 -4.15 -14.46 -14.74
CA ASP A 55 -4.49 -15.86 -15.07
C ASP A 55 -3.26 -16.61 -15.54
N PHE A 56 -2.46 -16.02 -16.42
CA PHE A 56 -1.20 -16.60 -16.85
C PHE A 56 -0.25 -16.90 -15.69
N LEU A 57 -0.05 -15.96 -14.76
CA LEU A 57 0.83 -16.19 -13.61
C LEU A 57 0.32 -17.33 -12.72
N ARG A 58 -1.01 -17.43 -12.52
CA ARG A 58 -1.62 -18.55 -11.81
C ARG A 58 -1.43 -19.89 -12.51
N GLU A 59 -1.56 -19.92 -13.84
CA GLU A 59 -1.26 -21.11 -14.65
C GLU A 59 0.20 -21.56 -14.52
N GLN A 60 1.12 -20.63 -14.26
CA GLN A 60 2.52 -20.95 -13.94
C GLN A 60 2.73 -21.37 -12.47
N GLY A 61 1.66 -21.52 -11.69
CA GLY A 61 1.71 -21.94 -10.30
C GLY A 61 2.16 -20.85 -9.32
N LYS A 62 2.10 -19.57 -9.73
CA LYS A 62 2.52 -18.43 -8.87
C LYS A 62 1.45 -18.07 -7.86
N GLN A 63 1.87 -17.76 -6.63
CA GLN A 63 1.04 -17.08 -5.66
C GLN A 63 1.03 -15.58 -5.98
N LEU A 64 -0.13 -14.96 -5.85
CA LEU A 64 -0.33 -13.54 -6.15
C LEU A 64 -0.76 -12.81 -4.90
N PHE A 65 -0.16 -11.65 -4.62
CA PHE A 65 -0.46 -10.81 -3.47
C PHE A 65 -0.72 -9.39 -3.94
N PHE A 66 -1.77 -8.76 -3.43
CA PHE A 66 -2.17 -7.40 -3.80
C PHE A 66 -1.95 -6.47 -2.61
N VAL A 67 -0.94 -5.61 -2.70
CA VAL A 67 -0.44 -4.81 -1.58
C VAL A 67 -0.70 -3.33 -1.84
N THR A 68 -1.50 -2.68 -0.99
CA THR A 68 -1.87 -1.27 -1.15
C THR A 68 -1.69 -0.47 0.14
N ASN A 69 -1.20 0.77 0.01
CA ASN A 69 -1.13 1.73 1.11
C ASN A 69 -2.49 2.37 1.47
N ASN A 70 -3.51 2.12 0.67
CA ASN A 70 -4.82 2.70 0.93
C ASN A 70 -5.54 1.97 2.08
N SER A 71 -5.79 2.68 3.17
CA SER A 71 -6.44 2.18 4.38
C SER A 71 -7.95 2.47 4.46
N THR A 72 -8.55 3.09 3.43
CA THR A 72 -9.98 3.47 3.48
C THR A 72 -10.94 2.29 3.38
N LYS A 73 -10.44 1.14 2.91
CA LYS A 73 -11.21 -0.10 2.76
C LYS A 73 -10.54 -1.24 3.51
N SER A 74 -11.34 -2.16 4.02
CA SER A 74 -10.89 -3.46 4.49
C SER A 74 -10.59 -4.40 3.31
N ARG A 75 -10.02 -5.58 3.60
CA ARG A 75 -9.88 -6.66 2.60
C ARG A 75 -11.23 -7.04 1.98
N ALA A 76 -12.31 -7.05 2.77
CA ALA A 76 -13.66 -7.29 2.26
C ALA A 76 -14.13 -6.18 1.31
N GLY A 77 -13.79 -4.93 1.60
CA GLY A 77 -14.05 -3.78 0.71
C GLY A 77 -13.27 -3.86 -0.59
N TYR A 78 -11.99 -4.26 -0.52
CA TYR A 78 -11.16 -4.50 -1.71
C TYR A 78 -11.66 -5.68 -2.53
N LEU A 79 -12.04 -6.80 -1.90
CA LEU A 79 -12.61 -7.95 -2.59
C LEU A 79 -13.83 -7.55 -3.43
N LYS A 80 -14.70 -6.68 -2.91
CA LYS A 80 -15.82 -6.12 -3.69
C LYS A 80 -15.34 -5.32 -4.90
N LYS A 81 -14.27 -4.52 -4.75
CA LYS A 81 -13.68 -3.75 -5.88
C LYS A 81 -13.11 -4.70 -6.94
N PHE A 82 -12.31 -5.68 -6.56
CA PHE A 82 -11.76 -6.68 -7.48
C PHE A 82 -12.88 -7.41 -8.24
N THR A 83 -13.90 -7.90 -7.52
CA THR A 83 -15.04 -8.58 -8.11
C THR A 83 -15.80 -7.67 -9.10
N SER A 84 -16.00 -6.39 -8.75
CA SER A 84 -16.69 -5.43 -9.63
C SER A 84 -15.92 -5.14 -10.93
N LEU A 85 -14.60 -5.32 -10.90
CA LEU A 85 -13.71 -5.23 -12.07
C LEU A 85 -13.57 -6.57 -12.83
N GLY A 86 -14.28 -7.61 -12.41
CA GLY A 86 -14.27 -8.94 -13.06
C GLY A 86 -13.05 -9.80 -12.67
N LEU A 87 -12.29 -9.42 -11.64
CA LEU A 87 -11.14 -10.18 -11.17
C LEU A 87 -11.55 -11.16 -10.07
N ASN A 88 -11.11 -12.42 -10.21
CA ASN A 88 -11.34 -13.48 -9.22
C ASN A 88 -10.15 -13.55 -8.25
N ILE A 89 -10.27 -12.83 -7.13
CA ILE A 89 -9.26 -12.70 -6.08
C ILE A 89 -9.85 -13.21 -4.77
N SER A 90 -9.03 -13.79 -3.89
CA SER A 90 -9.44 -14.14 -2.54
C SER A 90 -9.04 -13.05 -1.52
N SER A 91 -9.67 -13.05 -0.36
CA SER A 91 -9.32 -12.09 0.72
C SER A 91 -7.90 -12.31 1.27
N GLU A 92 -7.40 -13.53 1.17
CA GLU A 92 -6.06 -13.94 1.62
C GLU A 92 -4.94 -13.40 0.72
N GLU A 93 -5.28 -13.05 -0.52
CA GLU A 93 -4.35 -12.42 -1.48
C GLU A 93 -4.25 -10.90 -1.27
N ILE A 94 -5.10 -10.28 -0.42
CA ILE A 94 -5.19 -8.82 -0.26
C ILE A 94 -4.48 -8.36 1.01
N TYR A 95 -3.55 -7.44 0.87
CA TYR A 95 -2.76 -6.83 1.94
C TYR A 95 -2.88 -5.31 1.88
N SER A 96 -3.94 -4.76 2.48
CA SER A 96 -4.14 -3.32 2.63
C SER A 96 -3.43 -2.78 3.87
N SER A 97 -3.12 -1.49 3.90
CA SER A 97 -2.53 -0.89 5.09
C SER A 97 -3.50 -0.81 6.28
N SER A 98 -4.82 -0.89 6.06
CA SER A 98 -5.83 -1.13 7.11
C SER A 98 -5.64 -2.49 7.76
N TYR A 99 -5.52 -3.56 6.95
CA TYR A 99 -5.20 -4.89 7.43
C TYR A 99 -3.84 -4.94 8.13
N ALA A 100 -2.82 -4.28 7.58
CA ALA A 100 -1.49 -4.24 8.20
C ALA A 100 -1.51 -3.65 9.62
N ALA A 101 -2.34 -2.62 9.86
CA ALA A 101 -2.47 -2.03 11.20
C ALA A 101 -3.09 -3.02 12.20
N ALA A 102 -4.14 -3.73 11.81
CA ALA A 102 -4.77 -4.75 12.65
C ALA A 102 -3.83 -5.95 12.89
N ALA A 103 -3.16 -6.45 11.83
CA ALA A 103 -2.21 -7.54 11.92
C ALA A 103 -0.97 -7.18 12.79
N TYR A 104 -0.53 -5.93 12.76
CA TYR A 104 0.55 -5.45 13.63
C TYR A 104 0.14 -5.51 15.11
N LEU A 105 -1.06 -5.05 15.44
CA LEU A 105 -1.59 -5.11 16.80
C LEU A 105 -1.75 -6.57 17.29
N GLU A 106 -2.20 -7.48 16.42
CA GLU A 106 -2.26 -8.91 16.71
C GLU A 106 -0.85 -9.47 16.98
N ALA A 107 0.12 -9.20 16.10
CA ALA A 107 1.49 -9.67 16.20
C ALA A 107 2.22 -9.14 17.46
N THR A 108 1.86 -7.96 17.92
CA THR A 108 2.39 -7.36 19.16
C THR A 108 1.61 -7.75 20.42
N ASN A 109 0.63 -8.65 20.30
CA ASN A 109 -0.24 -9.10 21.39
C ASN A 109 -0.96 -7.94 22.09
N PHE A 110 -1.63 -7.09 21.30
CA PHE A 110 -2.41 -5.96 21.83
C PHE A 110 -3.40 -6.45 22.90
N PRO A 111 -3.44 -5.81 24.09
CA PRO A 111 -4.26 -6.29 25.19
C PRO A 111 -5.75 -6.26 24.88
N SER A 112 -6.47 -7.35 25.11
CA SER A 112 -7.89 -7.50 24.77
C SER A 112 -8.84 -6.61 25.59
N ASP A 113 -8.38 -6.11 26.75
CA ASP A 113 -9.10 -5.17 27.60
C ASP A 113 -8.87 -3.71 27.23
N LYS A 114 -8.00 -3.45 26.26
CA LYS A 114 -7.66 -2.10 25.78
C LYS A 114 -8.38 -1.77 24.48
N LYS A 115 -8.29 -0.49 24.11
CA LYS A 115 -8.93 0.07 22.92
C LYS A 115 -7.93 0.72 22.00
N VAL A 116 -8.28 0.72 20.72
CA VAL A 116 -7.61 1.51 19.69
C VAL A 116 -8.42 2.77 19.43
N TYR A 117 -7.78 3.93 19.40
CA TYR A 117 -8.40 5.13 18.82
C TYR A 117 -8.06 5.23 17.34
N VAL A 118 -9.08 5.27 16.50
CA VAL A 118 -8.91 5.33 15.05
C VAL A 118 -9.04 6.77 14.56
N VAL A 119 -8.03 7.24 13.86
CA VAL A 119 -8.10 8.40 12.96
C VAL A 119 -8.01 7.84 11.54
N GLY A 120 -9.15 7.70 10.86
CA GLY A 120 -9.20 7.01 9.59
C GLY A 120 -10.62 6.72 9.12
N ASP A 121 -10.71 6.00 8.02
CA ASP A 121 -11.97 5.55 7.42
C ASP A 121 -12.33 4.13 7.92
N VAL A 122 -13.53 3.67 7.57
CA VAL A 122 -14.17 2.41 8.01
C VAL A 122 -13.29 1.15 7.79
N GLY A 123 -12.41 1.17 6.80
CA GLY A 123 -11.55 0.01 6.49
C GLY A 123 -10.66 -0.43 7.66
N ILE A 124 -10.21 0.51 8.50
CA ILE A 124 -9.42 0.17 9.70
C ILE A 124 -10.32 -0.49 10.75
N GLU A 125 -11.50 0.06 10.99
CA GLU A 125 -12.46 -0.47 11.97
C GLU A 125 -12.89 -1.90 11.60
N GLU A 126 -13.24 -2.13 10.32
CA GLU A 126 -13.63 -3.47 9.84
C GLU A 126 -12.51 -4.52 10.01
N GLU A 127 -11.24 -4.15 9.85
CA GLU A 127 -10.12 -5.08 10.08
C GLU A 127 -9.85 -5.32 11.57
N LEU A 128 -10.04 -4.32 12.43
CA LEU A 128 -9.95 -4.47 13.89
C LEU A 128 -11.08 -5.37 14.42
N ASP A 129 -12.29 -5.22 13.90
CA ASP A 129 -13.44 -6.06 14.24
C ASP A 129 -13.21 -7.55 13.95
N LEU A 130 -12.56 -7.86 12.81
CA LEU A 130 -12.20 -9.25 12.45
C LEU A 130 -11.28 -9.93 13.47
N LEU A 131 -10.48 -9.14 14.19
CA LEU A 131 -9.58 -9.61 15.24
C LEU A 131 -10.14 -9.43 16.66
N ASN A 132 -11.40 -8.97 16.77
CA ASN A 132 -12.06 -8.63 18.05
C ASN A 132 -11.25 -7.61 18.88
N ILE A 133 -10.57 -6.66 18.21
CA ILE A 133 -9.87 -5.56 18.86
C ILE A 133 -10.86 -4.42 19.09
N ASN A 134 -11.07 -4.06 20.35
CA ASN A 134 -11.95 -2.95 20.70
C ASN A 134 -11.40 -1.63 20.15
N HIS A 135 -12.27 -0.83 19.53
CA HIS A 135 -11.87 0.46 18.98
C HIS A 135 -12.93 1.54 19.20
N ILE A 136 -12.53 2.79 19.08
CA ILE A 136 -13.36 4.00 19.13
C ILE A 136 -12.80 5.03 18.15
N GLY A 137 -13.58 6.06 17.83
CA GLY A 137 -13.17 7.12 16.90
C GLY A 137 -13.64 6.85 15.47
N GLY A 138 -12.74 6.96 14.50
CA GLY A 138 -13.02 6.69 13.08
C GLY A 138 -14.09 7.59 12.47
N PRO A 139 -14.94 7.05 11.58
CA PRO A 139 -16.03 7.79 10.95
C PRO A 139 -17.05 8.36 11.95
N SER A 140 -17.23 7.74 13.12
CA SER A 140 -18.16 8.23 14.16
C SER A 140 -17.78 9.61 14.72
N ASP A 141 -16.52 10.02 14.54
CA ASP A 141 -15.99 11.30 14.98
C ASP A 141 -15.92 12.36 13.85
N ALA A 142 -16.46 12.07 12.67
CA ALA A 142 -16.37 12.93 11.48
C ALA A 142 -16.96 14.35 11.72
N ASP A 143 -18.07 14.43 12.42
CA ASP A 143 -18.79 15.70 12.66
C ASP A 143 -18.50 16.31 14.03
N LYS A 144 -17.64 15.70 14.87
CA LYS A 144 -17.32 16.22 16.18
C LYS A 144 -16.54 17.53 16.09
N LYS A 145 -16.96 18.50 16.89
CA LYS A 145 -16.34 19.83 17.01
C LYS A 145 -15.91 20.06 18.44
N VAL A 146 -14.87 20.85 18.61
CA VAL A 146 -14.41 21.30 19.93
C VAL A 146 -14.79 22.76 20.12
N GLU A 147 -15.65 23.02 21.07
CA GLU A 147 -15.98 24.39 21.49
C GLU A 147 -15.02 24.80 22.61
N LEU A 148 -14.24 25.83 22.34
CA LEU A 148 -13.21 26.32 23.26
C LEU A 148 -13.70 27.56 24.02
N THR A 149 -13.94 27.39 25.31
CA THR A 149 -14.21 28.45 26.25
C THR A 149 -13.15 28.42 27.37
N PRO A 150 -12.95 29.51 28.15
CA PRO A 150 -12.04 29.47 29.30
C PRO A 150 -12.41 28.32 30.26
N GLY A 151 -11.46 27.40 30.50
CA GLY A 151 -11.65 26.24 31.34
C GLY A 151 -12.14 24.98 30.62
N THR A 152 -12.33 25.03 29.28
CA THR A 152 -12.65 23.82 28.50
C THR A 152 -11.55 22.77 28.68
N PHE A 153 -11.98 21.56 29.03
CA PHE A 153 -11.15 20.38 29.19
C PHE A 153 -11.74 19.25 28.34
N MET A 154 -10.89 18.53 27.61
CA MET A 154 -11.31 17.35 26.84
C MET A 154 -10.90 16.10 27.61
N GLU A 155 -11.89 15.34 28.06
CA GLU A 155 -11.66 14.00 28.60
C GLU A 155 -11.35 13.03 27.46
N HIS A 156 -10.48 12.06 27.75
CA HIS A 156 -10.17 10.97 26.86
C HIS A 156 -10.15 9.64 27.60
N ASP A 157 -10.42 8.56 26.88
CA ASP A 157 -10.50 7.21 27.43
C ASP A 157 -9.08 6.72 27.83
N LYS A 158 -8.91 6.38 29.09
CA LYS A 158 -7.62 5.88 29.64
C LYS A 158 -7.32 4.44 29.22
N ASP A 159 -8.31 3.72 28.67
CA ASP A 159 -8.11 2.38 28.15
C ASP A 159 -7.65 2.37 26.69
N VAL A 160 -7.51 3.53 26.05
CA VAL A 160 -6.86 3.63 24.74
C VAL A 160 -5.37 3.38 24.89
N ALA A 161 -4.89 2.27 24.34
CA ALA A 161 -3.48 1.85 24.37
C ALA A 161 -2.79 1.92 23.00
N ALA A 162 -3.53 2.25 21.93
CA ALA A 162 -2.96 2.55 20.63
C ALA A 162 -3.80 3.60 19.89
N VAL A 163 -3.13 4.43 19.08
CA VAL A 163 -3.75 5.33 18.11
C VAL A 163 -3.30 4.89 16.72
N VAL A 164 -4.25 4.49 15.90
CA VAL A 164 -4.02 4.11 14.49
C VAL A 164 -4.44 5.28 13.59
N VAL A 165 -3.51 5.78 12.79
CA VAL A 165 -3.74 6.89 11.86
C VAL A 165 -3.63 6.40 10.43
N GLY A 166 -4.76 6.44 9.73
CA GLY A 166 -4.88 6.19 8.31
C GLY A 166 -5.50 7.39 7.60
N PHE A 167 -5.65 7.26 6.28
CA PHE A 167 -6.22 8.32 5.47
C PHE A 167 -7.66 8.62 5.90
N ASP A 168 -7.92 9.90 6.22
CA ASP A 168 -9.19 10.39 6.76
C ASP A 168 -9.58 11.73 6.11
N ARG A 169 -10.52 11.68 5.15
CA ARG A 169 -11.04 12.89 4.50
C ARG A 169 -11.89 13.78 5.42
N ASN A 170 -12.31 13.22 6.56
CA ASN A 170 -13.10 13.92 7.58
C ASN A 170 -12.28 14.21 8.83
N ILE A 171 -10.95 14.30 8.69
CA ILE A 171 -10.08 14.69 9.79
C ILE A 171 -10.49 16.09 10.31
N ASN A 172 -10.54 16.23 11.62
CA ASN A 172 -10.93 17.48 12.28
C ASN A 172 -10.13 17.71 13.55
N TYR A 173 -10.29 18.90 14.16
CA TYR A 173 -9.54 19.25 15.34
C TYR A 173 -9.84 18.33 16.54
N HIS A 174 -11.08 17.83 16.67
CA HIS A 174 -11.43 16.87 17.71
C HIS A 174 -10.58 15.61 17.62
N LYS A 175 -10.51 15.00 16.43
CA LYS A 175 -9.74 13.77 16.21
C LYS A 175 -8.25 13.97 16.50
N ILE A 176 -7.68 15.09 16.01
CA ILE A 176 -6.26 15.43 16.27
C ILE A 176 -6.01 15.61 17.76
N GLN A 177 -6.87 16.36 18.47
CA GLN A 177 -6.73 16.62 19.89
C GLN A 177 -6.89 15.35 20.72
N TYR A 178 -7.90 14.52 20.41
CA TYR A 178 -8.15 13.28 21.13
C TYR A 178 -6.99 12.29 20.96
N ALA A 179 -6.52 12.09 19.73
CA ALA A 179 -5.33 11.28 19.44
C ALA A 179 -4.09 11.80 20.19
N THR A 180 -3.91 13.14 20.22
CA THR A 180 -2.79 13.77 20.94
C THR A 180 -2.83 13.46 22.44
N LEU A 181 -4.01 13.54 23.06
CA LEU A 181 -4.17 13.24 24.48
C LEU A 181 -3.87 11.76 24.76
N CYS A 182 -4.45 10.84 23.97
CA CYS A 182 -4.18 9.41 24.14
C CYS A 182 -2.67 9.10 24.05
N ILE A 183 -1.98 9.59 23.02
CA ILE A 183 -0.54 9.35 22.83
C ILE A 183 0.31 9.95 23.93
N ARG A 184 -0.05 11.13 24.45
CA ARG A 184 0.78 11.85 25.44
C ARG A 184 0.51 11.43 26.87
N GLU A 185 -0.73 11.08 27.19
CA GLU A 185 -1.18 10.95 28.57
C GLU A 185 -1.50 9.50 28.99
N ASN A 186 -1.75 8.59 28.03
CA ASN A 186 -1.91 7.17 28.35
C ASN A 186 -0.54 6.48 28.32
N PRO A 187 -0.08 5.92 29.44
CA PRO A 187 1.23 5.28 29.51
C PRO A 187 1.32 4.11 28.52
N GLY A 188 2.37 4.11 27.68
CA GLY A 188 2.60 3.04 26.71
C GLY A 188 1.70 3.07 25.46
N CYS A 189 0.84 4.09 25.31
CA CYS A 189 -0.01 4.21 24.13
C CYS A 189 0.85 4.26 22.85
N GLU A 190 0.61 3.32 21.94
CA GLU A 190 1.30 3.22 20.68
C GLU A 190 0.78 4.25 19.67
N PHE A 191 1.66 4.76 18.83
CA PHE A 191 1.31 5.62 17.70
C PHE A 191 1.65 4.88 16.41
N ILE A 192 0.63 4.45 15.67
CA ILE A 192 0.74 3.63 14.47
C ILE A 192 0.22 4.42 13.28
N ALA A 193 0.98 4.45 12.19
CA ALA A 193 0.58 5.03 10.92
C ALA A 193 0.43 3.94 9.86
N THR A 194 -0.70 3.95 9.14
CA THR A 194 -0.92 2.99 8.05
C THR A 194 0.05 3.22 6.89
N ASN A 195 0.43 4.47 6.62
CA ASN A 195 1.48 4.89 5.67
C ASN A 195 1.84 6.36 5.92
N LEU A 196 2.83 6.89 5.21
CA LEU A 196 3.26 8.29 5.27
C LEU A 196 3.18 9.00 3.91
N ASP A 197 2.34 8.50 2.98
CA ASP A 197 2.22 9.06 1.63
C ASP A 197 1.89 10.55 1.71
N ALA A 198 2.73 11.38 1.11
CA ALA A 198 2.57 12.84 1.15
C ALA A 198 1.33 13.28 0.37
N VAL A 199 1.11 12.63 -0.76
CA VAL A 199 0.01 12.91 -1.69
C VAL A 199 -0.72 11.64 -2.09
N THR A 200 -1.95 11.80 -2.57
CA THR A 200 -2.81 10.74 -3.11
C THR A 200 -3.59 11.26 -4.32
N HIS A 201 -3.94 10.36 -5.22
CA HIS A 201 -4.70 10.66 -6.44
C HIS A 201 -6.18 10.32 -6.24
N LEU A 202 -6.97 11.30 -5.78
CA LEU A 202 -8.43 11.14 -5.63
C LEU A 202 -9.19 11.52 -6.89
N THR A 203 -8.57 12.36 -7.73
CA THR A 203 -9.10 12.81 -9.03
C THR A 203 -7.95 12.91 -10.03
N ASP A 204 -8.29 12.93 -11.33
CA ASP A 204 -7.30 13.07 -12.40
C ASP A 204 -6.77 14.52 -12.55
N ALA A 205 -7.37 15.48 -11.82
CA ALA A 205 -7.10 16.89 -12.01
C ALA A 205 -5.91 17.42 -11.21
N GLN A 206 -5.64 16.82 -10.06
CA GLN A 206 -4.56 17.27 -9.15
C GLN A 206 -4.21 16.21 -8.11
N GLU A 207 -3.05 16.38 -7.49
CA GLU A 207 -2.66 15.67 -6.28
C GLU A 207 -3.39 16.23 -5.04
N TRP A 208 -3.72 15.34 -4.13
CA TRP A 208 -4.40 15.66 -2.87
C TRP A 208 -3.51 15.26 -1.69
N ALA A 209 -3.66 15.95 -0.56
CA ALA A 209 -2.92 15.60 0.65
C ALA A 209 -3.17 14.12 1.03
N GLY A 210 -2.11 13.36 1.17
CA GLY A 210 -2.14 11.96 1.58
C GLY A 210 -2.21 11.78 3.10
N ASN A 211 -2.12 10.52 3.55
CA ASN A 211 -2.14 10.19 4.98
C ASN A 211 -0.98 10.84 5.77
N GLY A 212 0.14 11.11 5.12
CA GLY A 212 1.27 11.82 5.74
C GLY A 212 0.88 13.17 6.34
N ALA A 213 -0.14 13.86 5.77
CA ALA A 213 -0.67 15.10 6.33
C ALA A 213 -1.40 14.86 7.67
N MET A 214 -2.20 13.78 7.79
CA MET A 214 -2.91 13.40 9.02
C MET A 214 -1.93 13.00 10.11
N VAL A 215 -0.98 12.14 9.76
CA VAL A 215 0.12 11.71 10.63
C VAL A 215 0.95 12.91 11.06
N GLY A 216 1.28 13.83 10.14
CA GLY A 216 2.04 15.04 10.40
C GLY A 216 1.39 15.96 11.43
N ALA A 217 0.06 16.11 11.40
CA ALA A 217 -0.68 16.89 12.38
C ALA A 217 -0.53 16.31 13.80
N ILE A 218 -0.68 15.00 13.96
CA ILE A 218 -0.57 14.31 15.25
C ILE A 218 0.89 14.24 15.72
N LYS A 219 1.84 13.95 14.81
CA LYS A 219 3.28 14.01 15.08
C LYS A 219 3.70 15.40 15.56
N GLY A 220 3.19 16.45 14.92
CA GLY A 220 3.47 17.84 15.29
C GLY A 220 3.06 18.18 16.72
N SER A 221 1.92 17.68 17.19
CA SER A 221 1.39 17.93 18.53
C SER A 221 1.99 17.02 19.61
N THR A 222 2.30 15.77 19.27
CA THR A 222 2.82 14.77 20.22
C THR A 222 4.33 14.76 20.34
N LYS A 223 5.06 15.21 19.31
CA LYS A 223 6.51 15.08 19.16
C LYS A 223 7.00 13.62 19.19
N ARG A 224 6.13 12.68 18.83
CA ARG A 224 6.45 11.25 18.72
C ARG A 224 6.42 10.83 17.25
N GLU A 225 7.34 9.94 16.88
CA GLU A 225 7.32 9.25 15.60
C GLU A 225 6.35 8.07 15.66
N PRO A 226 5.58 7.81 14.59
CA PRO A 226 4.75 6.62 14.52
C PRO A 226 5.56 5.39 14.15
N THR A 227 5.05 4.21 14.53
CA THR A 227 5.38 2.97 13.85
C THR A 227 4.61 2.90 12.55
N VAL A 228 5.31 2.81 11.43
CA VAL A 228 4.70 2.73 10.08
C VAL A 228 4.55 1.27 9.69
N VAL A 229 3.34 0.85 9.30
CA VAL A 229 3.05 -0.54 8.94
C VAL A 229 2.87 -0.76 7.44
N GLY A 230 2.60 0.30 6.67
CA GLY A 230 2.51 0.27 5.21
C GLY A 230 3.85 0.49 4.50
N LYS A 231 3.83 0.40 3.17
CA LYS A 231 5.01 0.66 2.31
C LYS A 231 5.59 2.05 2.59
N PRO A 232 6.91 2.24 2.63
CA PRO A 232 7.99 1.28 2.32
C PRO A 232 8.48 0.44 3.52
N ALA A 233 7.77 0.42 4.68
CA ALA A 233 8.12 -0.45 5.81
C ALA A 233 7.80 -1.92 5.49
N ASP A 234 8.68 -2.84 5.89
CA ASP A 234 8.66 -4.24 5.46
C ASP A 234 7.63 -5.15 6.15
N PHE A 235 6.82 -4.60 7.08
CA PHE A 235 5.88 -5.38 7.88
C PHE A 235 4.91 -6.22 7.03
N MET A 236 4.32 -5.62 5.99
CA MET A 236 3.38 -6.34 5.12
C MET A 236 4.07 -7.48 4.36
N LEU A 237 5.30 -7.30 3.88
CA LEU A 237 6.06 -8.35 3.19
C LEU A 237 6.43 -9.50 4.12
N ARG A 238 6.83 -9.21 5.35
CA ARG A 238 7.08 -10.25 6.35
C ARG A 238 5.82 -11.07 6.61
N ASN A 239 4.67 -10.42 6.72
CA ASN A 239 3.39 -11.09 6.91
C ASN A 239 3.00 -11.94 5.70
N ILE A 240 3.26 -11.45 4.47
CA ILE A 240 3.08 -12.22 3.22
C ILE A 240 3.98 -13.45 3.21
N ALA A 241 5.26 -13.27 3.46
CA ALA A 241 6.23 -14.35 3.44
C ALA A 241 5.90 -15.45 4.47
N GLU A 242 5.52 -15.03 5.68
CA GLU A 242 5.12 -15.96 6.75
C GLU A 242 3.86 -16.75 6.36
N LYS A 243 2.81 -16.08 5.92
CA LYS A 243 1.53 -16.73 5.55
C LYS A 243 1.63 -17.57 4.28
N GLY A 244 2.40 -17.10 3.29
CA GLY A 244 2.66 -17.81 2.05
C GLY A 244 3.69 -18.94 2.19
N ASN A 245 4.37 -19.06 3.35
CA ASN A 245 5.50 -19.94 3.55
C ASN A 245 6.59 -19.74 2.49
N LEU A 246 6.93 -18.47 2.23
CA LEU A 246 7.89 -18.04 1.21
C LEU A 246 9.14 -17.44 1.83
N GLN A 247 10.24 -17.52 1.09
CA GLN A 247 11.43 -16.71 1.38
C GLN A 247 11.29 -15.36 0.69
N MET A 248 11.82 -14.28 1.28
CA MET A 248 11.76 -12.94 0.69
C MET A 248 12.32 -12.89 -0.74
N ASN A 249 13.41 -13.60 -1.00
CA ASN A 249 14.04 -13.68 -2.32
C ASN A 249 13.26 -14.51 -3.36
N GLN A 250 12.10 -15.04 -3.01
CA GLN A 250 11.16 -15.74 -3.89
C GLN A 250 9.96 -14.85 -4.27
N ILE A 251 9.98 -13.59 -3.86
CA ILE A 251 8.90 -12.64 -4.12
C ILE A 251 9.41 -11.51 -5.02
N CYS A 252 8.66 -11.19 -6.06
CA CYS A 252 8.87 -10.02 -6.90
C CYS A 252 7.84 -8.94 -6.53
N MET A 253 8.30 -7.75 -6.16
CA MET A 253 7.42 -6.58 -5.97
C MET A 253 7.25 -5.84 -7.28
N VAL A 254 6.02 -5.75 -7.77
CA VAL A 254 5.62 -4.98 -8.96
C VAL A 254 4.84 -3.76 -8.50
N GLY A 255 5.32 -2.57 -8.81
CA GLY A 255 4.70 -1.32 -8.41
C GLY A 255 4.95 -0.20 -9.40
N ASP A 256 4.31 0.94 -9.19
CA ASP A 256 4.40 2.11 -10.05
C ASP A 256 5.14 3.29 -9.41
N ARG A 257 5.53 3.16 -8.12
CA ARG A 257 6.21 4.23 -7.38
C ARG A 257 7.57 3.80 -6.86
N LEU A 258 8.57 4.66 -7.07
CA LEU A 258 9.93 4.44 -6.58
C LEU A 258 10.02 4.50 -5.06
N ASP A 259 9.45 5.55 -4.46
CA ASP A 259 9.57 5.89 -3.04
C ASP A 259 8.76 4.98 -2.09
N THR A 260 7.77 4.28 -2.62
CA THR A 260 6.96 3.30 -1.87
C THR A 260 7.25 1.88 -2.33
N ASP A 261 6.82 1.49 -3.53
CA ASP A 261 6.83 0.10 -3.99
C ASP A 261 8.23 -0.46 -4.21
N ILE A 262 9.04 0.27 -4.97
CA ILE A 262 10.40 -0.19 -5.28
C ILE A 262 11.27 -0.17 -4.02
N LEU A 263 11.17 0.90 -3.23
CA LEU A 263 11.87 0.97 -1.95
C LEU A 263 11.40 -0.12 -0.97
N PHE A 264 10.11 -0.44 -0.93
CA PHE A 264 9.54 -1.53 -0.15
C PHE A 264 10.16 -2.88 -0.51
N GLY A 265 10.19 -3.22 -1.80
CA GLY A 265 10.84 -4.45 -2.25
C GLY A 265 12.34 -4.47 -1.94
N LYS A 266 13.04 -3.38 -2.20
CA LYS A 266 14.49 -3.29 -1.93
C LYS A 266 14.84 -3.38 -0.46
N ASN A 267 14.08 -2.73 0.42
CA ASN A 267 14.28 -2.80 1.87
C ASN A 267 14.15 -4.23 2.41
N ALA A 268 13.35 -5.06 1.76
CA ALA A 268 13.13 -6.45 2.13
C ALA A 268 13.98 -7.46 1.33
N GLY A 269 14.77 -6.99 0.37
CA GLY A 269 15.63 -7.84 -0.46
C GLY A 269 14.89 -8.66 -1.53
N LEU A 270 13.75 -8.14 -2.00
CA LEU A 270 12.97 -8.71 -3.10
C LEU A 270 13.54 -8.33 -4.47
N THR A 271 13.18 -9.10 -5.49
CA THR A 271 13.21 -8.63 -6.88
C THR A 271 12.18 -7.50 -7.04
N THR A 272 12.53 -6.45 -7.79
CA THR A 272 11.65 -5.29 -7.98
C THR A 272 11.42 -4.99 -9.46
N ALA A 273 10.16 -4.74 -9.83
CA ALA A 273 9.76 -4.36 -11.18
C ALA A 273 8.88 -3.11 -11.15
N LEU A 274 9.32 -2.04 -11.83
CA LEU A 274 8.54 -0.81 -11.97
C LEU A 274 7.67 -0.89 -13.22
N VAL A 275 6.41 -0.52 -13.10
CA VAL A 275 5.52 -0.26 -14.25
C VAL A 275 5.38 1.25 -14.42
N LEU A 276 5.45 1.71 -15.68
CA LEU A 276 5.32 3.12 -16.05
C LEU A 276 3.85 3.52 -16.32
N SER A 277 2.93 2.61 -16.01
CA SER A 277 1.50 2.86 -16.18
C SER A 277 0.89 3.72 -15.07
N GLY A 278 1.59 4.00 -13.99
CA GLY A 278 1.10 4.74 -12.82
C GLY A 278 1.76 6.10 -12.64
N VAL A 279 2.34 6.32 -11.45
CA VAL A 279 2.88 7.61 -11.00
C VAL A 279 4.25 7.92 -11.60
N THR A 280 5.17 6.95 -11.60
CA THR A 280 6.53 7.17 -12.10
C THR A 280 6.56 7.07 -13.61
N ASP A 281 7.03 8.11 -14.28
CA ASP A 281 7.33 8.10 -15.71
C ASP A 281 8.81 7.76 -15.99
N GLU A 282 9.15 7.53 -17.25
CA GLU A 282 10.50 7.18 -17.66
C GLU A 282 11.50 8.31 -17.41
N GLU A 283 11.09 9.57 -17.50
CA GLU A 283 11.94 10.74 -17.24
C GLU A 283 12.38 10.77 -15.76
N THR A 284 11.42 10.57 -14.86
CA THR A 284 11.67 10.47 -13.41
C THR A 284 12.57 9.27 -13.08
N LEU A 285 12.28 8.10 -13.66
CA LEU A 285 13.07 6.89 -13.46
C LEU A 285 14.54 7.08 -13.85
N LEU A 286 14.77 7.70 -15.00
CA LEU A 286 16.10 7.90 -15.59
C LEU A 286 16.78 9.21 -15.15
N SER A 287 16.14 9.99 -14.28
CA SER A 287 16.70 11.23 -13.74
C SER A 287 18.02 10.95 -13.00
N PRO A 288 19.06 11.78 -13.20
CA PRO A 288 20.29 11.69 -12.43
C PRO A 288 20.12 11.96 -10.93
N ASP A 289 18.98 12.56 -10.54
CA ASP A 289 18.63 12.83 -9.15
C ASP A 289 17.87 11.66 -8.49
N ASN A 290 17.56 10.59 -9.26
CA ASN A 290 16.87 9.41 -8.74
C ASN A 290 17.87 8.41 -8.16
N ASP A 291 17.79 8.17 -6.85
CA ASP A 291 18.62 7.21 -6.11
C ASP A 291 17.97 5.81 -5.97
N ILE A 292 16.70 5.66 -6.40
CA ILE A 292 15.93 4.41 -6.22
C ILE A 292 15.80 3.70 -7.57
N HIS A 293 16.56 2.63 -7.74
CA HIS A 293 16.61 1.89 -9.00
C HIS A 293 15.92 0.53 -8.86
N PRO A 294 14.85 0.24 -9.64
CA PRO A 294 14.27 -1.09 -9.73
C PRO A 294 15.23 -2.05 -10.44
N ASP A 295 15.05 -3.37 -10.22
CA ASP A 295 15.81 -4.37 -10.96
C ASP A 295 15.33 -4.46 -12.40
N TYR A 296 14.03 -4.22 -12.63
CA TYR A 296 13.37 -4.22 -13.94
C TYR A 296 12.37 -3.07 -14.06
N TYR A 297 12.08 -2.65 -15.29
CA TYR A 297 10.95 -1.77 -15.57
C TYR A 297 10.28 -2.11 -16.91
N MET A 298 8.98 -1.80 -17.00
CA MET A 298 8.15 -2.07 -18.16
C MET A 298 7.04 -1.01 -18.30
N PRO A 299 6.47 -0.81 -19.50
CA PRO A 299 5.37 0.15 -19.71
C PRO A 299 4.15 -0.14 -18.84
N CYS A 300 3.74 -1.41 -18.72
CA CYS A 300 2.59 -1.86 -17.92
C CYS A 300 2.73 -3.36 -17.61
N LEU A 301 1.95 -3.84 -16.64
CA LEU A 301 1.99 -5.23 -16.20
C LEU A 301 1.77 -6.28 -17.33
N PRO A 302 0.85 -6.08 -18.30
CA PRO A 302 0.63 -7.02 -19.41
C PRO A 302 1.82 -7.28 -20.33
N GLU A 303 2.87 -6.44 -20.30
CA GLU A 303 4.11 -6.72 -21.05
C GLU A 303 4.76 -8.06 -20.62
N LEU A 304 4.43 -8.56 -19.43
CA LEU A 304 4.86 -9.89 -19.00
C LEU A 304 4.37 -11.03 -19.90
N LEU A 305 3.25 -10.87 -20.61
CA LEU A 305 2.73 -11.84 -21.57
C LEU A 305 3.57 -11.89 -22.86
N GLU A 306 4.17 -10.75 -23.25
CA GLU A 306 4.99 -10.68 -24.47
C GLU A 306 6.33 -11.39 -24.28
N CYS A 307 6.84 -11.47 -23.04
CA CYS A 307 8.06 -12.22 -22.72
C CYS A 307 7.94 -13.73 -23.02
N LYS A 308 6.71 -14.27 -23.13
CA LYS A 308 6.42 -15.67 -23.54
C LYS A 308 6.88 -16.01 -24.96
N ALA A 309 6.82 -15.04 -25.86
CA ALA A 309 7.01 -15.29 -27.30
C ALA A 309 8.48 -15.54 -27.71
N VAL A 310 9.44 -15.34 -26.80
CA VAL A 310 10.88 -15.44 -27.11
C VAL A 310 11.48 -16.81 -26.75
N ASN A 311 10.74 -17.66 -26.04
CA ASN A 311 11.22 -18.97 -25.56
C ASN A 311 10.67 -20.18 -26.34
N VAL A 312 10.29 -20.03 -27.64
CA VAL A 312 9.90 -21.14 -28.52
C VAL A 312 10.92 -21.30 -29.63
#